data_00a30907a57822ec665b77a069bdf38b
#
_entry.id   00a30907a57822ec665b77a069bdf38b
#
_cell.length_a   1.000
_cell.length_b   1.000
_cell.length_c   1.000
_cell.angle_alpha   90.00
_cell.angle_beta   90.00
_cell.angle_gamma   90.00
#
_symmetry.space_group_name_H-M   'P 1'
#
loop_
_entity.id
_entity.type
_entity.pdbx_description
1 polymer ?
#
loop_
_entity_poly.entity_id
_entity_poly.type
_entity_poly.pdbx_seq_one_letter_code
_entity_poly.pdbx_strand_id
1 'polypeptide(L)'
;MATSAALKSLKLTAFRGSASTFTLDFEKGKKLTLIYGENGTGKTTICDAFEFLAFERIGSLEDRGMGKGLEKFWPTAGKPASALAVELETSTSKCSGKIVDKKVSVTPAASRPKIELLRQRQILELIQAQPAKRYEAIKRFIDIEAFERSEEALRQL
;
A
#
# COMPACT_ATOMS: atom_id res chain seq x y z
N MET A 1 23.21 -0.25 -5.03
CA MET A 1 21.87 0.11 -5.51
C MET A 1 20.96 -1.09 -5.31
N ALA A 2 19.90 -0.98 -4.54
CA ALA A 2 18.94 -2.06 -4.36
C ALA A 2 18.23 -2.30 -5.71
N THR A 3 18.35 -3.50 -6.26
CA THR A 3 17.69 -3.89 -7.50
C THR A 3 16.18 -3.91 -7.22
N SER A 4 15.43 -2.96 -7.77
CA SER A 4 13.97 -2.92 -7.64
C SER A 4 13.37 -4.16 -8.30
N ALA A 5 12.63 -4.96 -7.54
CA ALA A 5 11.93 -6.12 -8.09
C ALA A 5 10.75 -5.64 -8.96
N ALA A 6 10.67 -6.13 -10.20
CA ALA A 6 9.56 -5.82 -11.09
C ALA A 6 8.29 -6.55 -10.66
N LEU A 7 7.14 -5.86 -10.69
CA LEU A 7 5.83 -6.46 -10.45
C LEU A 7 5.48 -7.41 -11.62
N LYS A 8 4.88 -8.54 -11.32
CA LYS A 8 4.35 -9.50 -12.32
C LYS A 8 2.84 -9.59 -12.25
N SER A 9 2.29 -9.92 -11.08
CA SER A 9 0.84 -10.02 -10.93
C SER A 9 0.40 -9.68 -9.51
N LEU A 10 -0.80 -9.12 -9.41
CA LEU A 10 -1.55 -8.93 -8.16
C LEU A 10 -2.87 -9.66 -8.28
N LYS A 11 -3.14 -10.59 -7.35
CA LYS A 11 -4.36 -11.37 -7.32
C LYS A 11 -5.14 -11.09 -6.03
N LEU A 12 -6.42 -10.79 -6.18
CA LEU A 12 -7.34 -10.47 -5.09
C LEU A 12 -8.44 -11.54 -5.05
N THR A 13 -8.67 -12.12 -3.89
CA THR A 13 -9.75 -13.08 -3.66
C THR A 13 -10.55 -12.63 -2.45
N ALA A 14 -11.85 -12.47 -2.60
CA ALA A 14 -12.76 -12.02 -1.56
C ALA A 14 -12.26 -10.77 -0.81
N PHE A 15 -11.58 -9.87 -1.50
CA PHE A 15 -10.98 -8.66 -0.94
C PHE A 15 -11.79 -7.42 -1.34
N ARG A 16 -12.29 -6.67 -0.37
CA ARG A 16 -13.08 -5.46 -0.58
C ARG A 16 -14.32 -5.72 -1.45
N GLY A 17 -14.47 -5.04 -2.58
CA GLY A 17 -15.57 -5.22 -3.54
C GLY A 17 -15.36 -6.32 -4.58
N SER A 18 -14.31 -7.10 -4.48
CA SER A 18 -14.03 -8.17 -5.45
C SER A 18 -14.92 -9.39 -5.21
N ALA A 19 -16.06 -9.47 -5.90
CA ALA A 19 -17.01 -10.57 -5.77
C ALA A 19 -16.45 -11.92 -6.26
N SER A 20 -15.57 -11.89 -7.25
CA SER A 20 -14.81 -13.01 -7.78
C SER A 20 -13.31 -12.77 -7.64
N THR A 21 -12.52 -13.78 -7.92
CA THR A 21 -11.06 -13.60 -7.99
C THR A 21 -10.73 -12.66 -9.13
N PHE A 22 -9.98 -11.61 -8.81
CA PHE A 22 -9.47 -10.63 -9.77
C PHE A 22 -7.95 -10.74 -9.87
N THR A 23 -7.42 -10.74 -11.07
CA THR A 23 -5.98 -10.75 -11.32
C THR A 23 -5.61 -9.56 -12.19
N LEU A 24 -4.60 -8.81 -11.75
CA LEU A 24 -3.97 -7.74 -12.51
C LEU A 24 -2.56 -8.19 -12.89
N ASP A 25 -2.31 -8.37 -14.17
CA ASP A 25 -0.99 -8.70 -14.71
C ASP A 25 -0.27 -7.42 -15.13
N PHE A 26 1.00 -7.30 -14.73
CA PHE A 26 1.85 -6.17 -15.06
C PHE A 26 2.73 -6.50 -16.27
N GLU A 27 2.82 -5.58 -17.22
CA GLU A 27 3.64 -5.76 -18.39
C GLU A 27 5.13 -5.89 -18.03
N LYS A 28 5.75 -6.93 -18.56
CA LYS A 28 7.18 -7.20 -18.36
C LYS A 28 8.04 -6.04 -18.87
N GLY A 29 8.99 -5.61 -18.07
CA GLY A 29 9.98 -4.59 -18.44
C GLY A 29 9.47 -3.15 -18.43
N LYS A 30 8.19 -2.92 -18.08
CA LYS A 30 7.66 -1.56 -17.93
C LYS A 30 7.96 -1.02 -16.53
N LYS A 31 8.34 0.26 -16.47
CA LYS A 31 8.60 0.99 -15.23
C LYS A 31 7.38 1.77 -14.73
N LEU A 32 6.40 1.97 -15.58
CA LEU A 32 5.17 2.70 -15.28
C LEU A 32 3.97 1.87 -15.71
N THR A 33 2.99 1.73 -14.83
CA THR A 33 1.67 1.16 -15.12
C THR A 33 0.62 2.21 -14.79
N LEU A 34 -0.19 2.59 -15.77
CA LEU A 34 -1.31 3.50 -15.60
C LEU A 34 -2.60 2.70 -15.49
N ILE A 35 -3.33 2.87 -14.38
CA ILE A 35 -4.63 2.25 -14.14
C ILE A 35 -5.69 3.33 -14.14
N TYR A 36 -6.59 3.27 -15.11
CA TYR A 36 -7.68 4.23 -15.25
C TYR A 36 -9.04 3.52 -15.36
N GLY A 37 -10.11 4.26 -15.18
CA GLY A 37 -11.48 3.74 -15.23
C GLY A 37 -12.45 4.64 -14.47
N GLU A 38 -13.73 4.34 -14.58
CA GLU A 38 -14.80 5.07 -13.90
C GLU A 38 -14.72 4.95 -12.37
N ASN A 39 -15.48 5.81 -11.67
CA ASN A 39 -15.58 5.72 -10.21
C ASN A 39 -16.29 4.42 -9.83
N GLY A 40 -15.75 3.75 -8.78
CA GLY A 40 -16.30 2.47 -8.34
C GLY A 40 -15.69 1.22 -9.00
N THR A 41 -14.86 1.35 -10.05
CA THR A 41 -14.26 0.20 -10.76
C THR A 41 -13.14 -0.53 -10.01
N GLY A 42 -12.84 -0.14 -8.76
CA GLY A 42 -11.87 -0.87 -7.93
C GLY A 42 -10.45 -0.33 -7.95
N LYS A 43 -10.17 0.85 -8.57
CA LYS A 43 -8.81 1.45 -8.57
C LYS A 43 -8.23 1.58 -7.16
N THR A 44 -9.02 2.10 -6.22
CA THR A 44 -8.61 2.22 -4.82
C THR A 44 -8.36 0.87 -4.16
N THR A 45 -9.12 -0.16 -4.54
CA THR A 45 -8.94 -1.53 -4.03
C THR A 45 -7.56 -2.10 -4.37
N ILE A 46 -7.00 -1.73 -5.51
CA ILE A 46 -5.63 -2.11 -5.90
C ILE A 46 -4.61 -1.47 -4.95
N CYS A 47 -4.74 -0.17 -4.67
CA CYS A 47 -3.89 0.51 -3.68
C CYS A 47 -4.05 -0.09 -2.28
N ASP A 48 -5.29 -0.37 -1.87
CA ASP A 48 -5.60 -1.01 -0.59
C ASP A 48 -4.95 -2.40 -0.46
N ALA A 49 -4.87 -3.15 -1.56
CA ALA A 49 -4.23 -4.46 -1.59
C ALA A 49 -2.72 -4.38 -1.35
N PHE A 50 -2.06 -3.39 -1.92
CA PHE A 50 -0.65 -3.13 -1.63
C PHE A 50 -0.43 -2.72 -0.17
N GLU A 51 -1.28 -1.84 0.39
CA GLU A 51 -1.20 -1.46 1.81
C GLU A 51 -1.45 -2.64 2.74
N PHE A 52 -2.42 -3.50 2.40
CA PHE A 52 -2.72 -4.71 3.15
C PHE A 52 -1.50 -5.62 3.27
N LEU A 53 -0.75 -5.82 2.17
CA LEU A 53 0.46 -6.62 2.17
C LEU A 53 1.63 -5.94 2.88
N ALA A 54 1.81 -4.64 2.69
CA ALA A 54 2.97 -3.92 3.21
C ALA A 54 2.81 -3.50 4.68
N PHE A 55 1.61 -3.02 5.06
CA PHE A 55 1.38 -2.34 6.32
C PHE A 55 0.29 -2.98 7.19
N GLU A 56 -0.33 -4.08 6.74
CA GLU A 56 -1.40 -4.79 7.46
C GLU A 56 -2.63 -3.90 7.75
N ARG A 57 -2.88 -2.93 6.89
CA ARG A 57 -3.98 -1.98 7.02
C ARG A 57 -4.63 -1.67 5.67
N ILE A 58 -5.79 -1.00 5.70
CA ILE A 58 -6.47 -0.49 4.52
C ILE A 58 -6.77 1.00 4.75
N GLY A 59 -5.89 1.87 4.25
CA GLY A 59 -5.94 3.31 4.49
C GLY A 59 -7.21 3.98 3.96
N SER A 60 -7.80 3.48 2.87
CA SER A 60 -9.06 4.03 2.36
C SER A 60 -10.25 3.85 3.31
N LEU A 61 -10.19 2.90 4.25
CA LEU A 61 -11.19 2.72 5.30
C LEU A 61 -10.87 3.58 6.53
N GLU A 62 -9.59 3.67 6.91
CA GLU A 62 -9.14 4.50 8.02
C GLU A 62 -9.47 5.97 7.77
N ASP A 63 -9.26 6.44 6.54
CA ASP A 63 -9.55 7.81 6.13
C ASP A 63 -11.04 8.20 6.22
N ARG A 64 -11.94 7.24 6.28
CA ARG A 64 -13.39 7.49 6.40
C ARG A 64 -13.86 7.73 7.84
N GLY A 65 -12.97 7.67 8.82
CA GLY A 65 -13.32 7.93 10.21
C GLY A 65 -14.30 6.92 10.84
N MET A 66 -14.36 5.70 10.29
CA MET A 66 -15.35 4.70 10.72
C MET A 66 -15.03 4.03 12.06
N GLY A 67 -14.05 4.53 12.80
CA GLY A 67 -13.72 4.04 14.16
C GLY A 67 -12.98 2.69 14.18
N LYS A 68 -13.08 1.99 15.31
CA LYS A 68 -12.43 0.67 15.51
C LYS A 68 -13.19 -0.46 14.83
N GLY A 69 -12.52 -1.56 14.50
CA GLY A 69 -13.13 -2.76 13.94
C GLY A 69 -13.36 -2.69 12.43
N LEU A 70 -12.49 -1.99 11.72
CA LEU A 70 -12.51 -1.86 10.25
C LEU A 70 -12.23 -3.17 9.54
N GLU A 71 -11.62 -4.13 10.22
CA GLU A 71 -11.23 -5.45 9.68
C GLU A 71 -12.42 -6.25 9.16
N LYS A 72 -13.61 -6.03 9.73
CA LYS A 72 -14.86 -6.64 9.24
C LYS A 72 -15.25 -6.20 7.83
N PHE A 73 -14.73 -5.06 7.35
CA PHE A 73 -14.99 -4.54 6.01
C PHE A 73 -13.89 -4.87 4.99
N TRP A 74 -12.87 -5.62 5.40
CA TRP A 74 -11.79 -6.04 4.50
C TRP A 74 -12.23 -7.16 3.55
N PRO A 75 -12.96 -8.20 4.01
CA PRO A 75 -13.53 -9.17 3.09
C PRO A 75 -14.65 -8.57 2.25
N THR A 76 -14.90 -9.19 1.11
CA THR A 76 -16.09 -8.90 0.30
C THR A 76 -17.36 -9.20 1.11
N ALA A 77 -18.37 -8.35 0.98
CA ALA A 77 -19.64 -8.54 1.66
C ALA A 77 -20.21 -9.95 1.42
N GLY A 78 -20.61 -10.61 2.50
CA GLY A 78 -21.11 -11.99 2.47
C GLY A 78 -20.05 -13.09 2.39
N LYS A 79 -18.76 -12.73 2.39
CA LYS A 79 -17.66 -13.72 2.45
C LYS A 79 -17.03 -13.74 3.84
N PRO A 80 -16.63 -14.92 4.34
CA PRO A 80 -15.91 -15.02 5.61
C PRO A 80 -14.49 -14.42 5.49
N ALA A 81 -13.94 -13.95 6.60
CA ALA A 81 -12.58 -13.40 6.65
C ALA A 81 -11.50 -14.40 6.17
N SER A 82 -11.72 -15.69 6.40
CA SER A 82 -10.82 -16.76 5.95
C SER A 82 -10.75 -16.92 4.42
N ALA A 83 -11.75 -16.45 3.69
CA ALA A 83 -11.74 -16.49 2.23
C ALA A 83 -10.88 -15.38 1.61
N LEU A 84 -10.55 -14.35 2.39
CA LEU A 84 -9.75 -13.23 1.93
C LEU A 84 -8.31 -13.66 1.66
N ALA A 85 -7.84 -13.38 0.45
CA ALA A 85 -6.44 -13.52 0.10
C ALA A 85 -6.01 -12.42 -0.87
N VAL A 86 -4.82 -11.87 -0.63
CA VAL A 86 -4.13 -10.95 -1.53
C VAL A 86 -2.77 -11.56 -1.85
N GLU A 87 -2.51 -11.84 -3.12
CA GLU A 87 -1.26 -12.42 -3.58
C GLU A 87 -0.53 -11.43 -4.48
N LEU A 88 0.75 -11.24 -4.23
CA LEU A 88 1.64 -10.41 -5.06
C LEU A 88 2.80 -11.26 -5.55
N GLU A 89 3.00 -11.25 -6.86
CA GLU A 89 4.17 -11.85 -7.51
C GLU A 89 5.05 -10.78 -8.12
N THR A 90 6.33 -10.87 -7.82
CA THR A 90 7.38 -10.01 -8.38
C THR A 90 8.36 -10.86 -9.19
N SER A 91 9.35 -10.22 -9.80
CA SER A 91 10.42 -10.94 -10.51
C SER A 91 11.28 -11.82 -9.59
N THR A 92 11.31 -11.53 -8.30
CA THR A 92 12.22 -12.17 -7.33
C THR A 92 11.51 -12.95 -6.23
N SER A 93 10.22 -12.66 -5.97
CA SER A 93 9.50 -13.25 -4.85
C SER A 93 7.99 -13.32 -5.11
N LYS A 94 7.33 -14.13 -4.31
CA LYS A 94 5.87 -14.18 -4.23
C LYS A 94 5.47 -14.12 -2.75
N CYS A 95 4.46 -13.33 -2.41
CA CYS A 95 3.88 -13.31 -1.08
C CYS A 95 2.36 -13.38 -1.14
N SER A 96 1.76 -13.87 -0.05
CA SER A 96 0.31 -13.96 0.12
C SER A 96 -0.07 -13.41 1.49
N GLY A 97 -0.98 -12.46 1.52
CA GLY A 97 -1.59 -11.93 2.73
C GLY A 97 -2.97 -12.53 2.96
N LYS A 98 -3.25 -12.98 4.17
CA LYS A 98 -4.53 -13.55 4.61
C LYS A 98 -4.88 -13.02 6.00
N ILE A 99 -6.13 -13.22 6.41
CA ILE A 99 -6.55 -12.97 7.78
C ILE A 99 -6.51 -14.30 8.55
N VAL A 100 -5.69 -14.36 9.59
CA VAL A 100 -5.56 -15.48 10.51
C VAL A 100 -5.73 -14.91 11.93
N ASP A 101 -6.63 -15.47 12.73
CA ASP A 101 -6.91 -15.04 14.10
C ASP A 101 -7.14 -13.52 14.24
N LYS A 102 -7.93 -12.96 13.32
CA LYS A 102 -8.26 -11.52 13.22
C LYS A 102 -7.06 -10.59 12.93
N LYS A 103 -5.91 -11.15 12.57
CA LYS A 103 -4.71 -10.39 12.18
C LYS A 103 -4.33 -10.70 10.74
N VAL A 104 -3.67 -9.76 10.11
CA VAL A 104 -3.08 -10.00 8.80
C VAL A 104 -1.83 -10.86 8.98
N SER A 105 -1.73 -11.91 8.19
CA SER A 105 -0.54 -12.76 8.10
C SER A 105 -0.04 -12.74 6.66
N VAL A 106 1.18 -12.28 6.45
CA VAL A 106 1.84 -12.25 5.13
C VAL A 106 2.91 -13.34 5.09
N THR A 107 2.78 -14.25 4.13
CA THR A 107 3.68 -15.41 3.98
C THR A 107 4.30 -15.45 2.59
N PRO A 108 5.61 -15.63 2.46
CA PRO A 108 6.60 -15.54 3.53
C PRO A 108 6.82 -14.09 3.97
N ALA A 109 7.08 -13.86 5.26
CA ALA A 109 7.26 -12.53 5.83
C ALA A 109 8.42 -11.75 5.17
N ALA A 110 9.49 -12.45 4.79
CA ALA A 110 10.64 -11.88 4.09
C ALA A 110 10.31 -11.32 2.69
N SER A 111 9.21 -11.76 2.09
CA SER A 111 8.75 -11.31 0.77
C SER A 111 7.72 -10.19 0.86
N ARG A 112 7.50 -9.63 2.04
CA ARG A 112 6.62 -8.47 2.23
C ARG A 112 7.09 -7.31 1.36
N PRO A 113 6.20 -6.71 0.53
CA PRO A 113 6.62 -5.64 -0.36
C PRO A 113 7.01 -4.39 0.43
N LYS A 114 8.10 -3.77 0.04
CA LYS A 114 8.47 -2.42 0.48
C LYS A 114 7.91 -1.46 -0.55
N ILE A 115 6.88 -0.73 -0.19
CA ILE A 115 6.19 0.21 -1.07
C ILE A 115 6.07 1.57 -0.40
N GLU A 116 6.00 2.58 -1.23
CA GLU A 116 5.52 3.90 -0.85
C GLU A 116 4.21 4.15 -1.58
N LEU A 117 3.20 4.60 -0.87
CA LEU A 117 1.90 4.91 -1.43
C LEU A 117 1.57 6.37 -1.17
N LEU A 118 1.28 7.10 -2.23
CA LEU A 118 0.84 8.49 -2.17
C LEU A 118 -0.63 8.58 -2.55
N ARG A 119 -1.49 8.85 -1.58
CA ARG A 119 -2.92 9.04 -1.80
C ARG A 119 -3.23 10.50 -2.10
N GLN A 120 -4.28 10.74 -2.89
CA GLN A 120 -4.76 12.09 -3.21
C GLN A 120 -4.94 12.96 -1.96
N ARG A 121 -5.49 12.40 -0.87
CA ARG A 121 -5.66 13.11 0.40
C ARG A 121 -4.33 13.61 0.95
N GLN A 122 -3.29 12.81 0.93
CA GLN A 122 -1.96 13.20 1.40
C GLN A 122 -1.37 14.33 0.56
N ILE A 123 -1.64 14.32 -0.76
CA ILE A 123 -1.25 15.42 -1.65
C ILE A 123 -2.02 16.69 -1.30
N LEU A 124 -3.33 16.60 -1.07
CA LEU A 124 -4.14 17.75 -0.67
C LEU A 124 -3.73 18.30 0.69
N GLU A 125 -3.48 17.44 1.67
CA GLU A 125 -2.96 17.82 2.98
C GLU A 125 -1.62 18.54 2.86
N LEU A 126 -0.73 18.06 1.98
CA LEU A 126 0.55 18.70 1.69
C LEU A 126 0.37 20.12 1.10
N ILE A 127 -0.54 20.27 0.12
CA ILE A 127 -0.80 21.56 -0.54
C ILE A 127 -1.40 22.57 0.45
N GLN A 128 -2.33 22.12 1.31
CA GLN A 128 -3.05 22.95 2.27
C GLN A 128 -2.28 23.21 3.57
N ALA A 129 -1.25 22.42 3.86
CA ALA A 129 -0.49 22.53 5.09
C ALA A 129 0.33 23.85 5.16
N GLN A 130 0.55 24.32 6.38
CA GLN A 130 1.50 25.40 6.64
C GLN A 130 2.94 24.98 6.26
N PRO A 131 3.85 25.93 5.96
CA PRO A 131 5.20 25.63 5.47
C PRO A 131 5.96 24.59 6.30
N ALA A 132 5.96 24.71 7.62
CA ALA A 132 6.64 23.78 8.51
C ALA A 132 6.07 22.35 8.40
N LYS A 133 4.75 22.21 8.31
CA LYS A 133 4.09 20.91 8.13
C LYS A 133 4.30 20.32 6.72
N ARG A 134 4.47 21.18 5.71
CA ARG A 134 4.84 20.72 4.35
C ARG A 134 6.21 20.08 4.35
N TYR A 135 7.16 20.66 5.04
CA TYR A 135 8.51 20.11 5.17
C TYR A 135 8.47 18.70 5.76
N GLU A 136 7.79 18.51 6.89
CA GLU A 136 7.63 17.21 7.53
C GLU A 136 6.93 16.16 6.63
N ALA A 137 5.96 16.60 5.83
CA ALA A 137 5.26 15.72 4.90
C ALA A 137 6.15 15.31 3.71
N ILE A 138 6.99 16.22 3.20
CA ILE A 138 7.92 15.97 2.09
C ILE A 138 9.10 15.12 2.57
N LYS A 139 9.58 15.32 3.80
CA LYS A 139 10.67 14.56 4.42
C LYS A 139 10.48 13.05 4.32
N ARG A 140 9.24 12.58 4.38
CA ARG A 140 8.89 11.15 4.23
C ARG A 140 9.18 10.56 2.84
N PHE A 141 9.20 11.40 1.80
CA PHE A 141 9.40 10.97 0.41
C PHE A 141 10.82 11.23 -0.10
N ILE A 142 11.56 12.10 0.59
CA ILE A 142 12.94 12.43 0.25
C ILE A 142 13.79 12.02 1.43
N ASP A 143 14.76 11.14 1.20
CA ASP A 143 15.74 10.74 2.22
C ASP A 143 16.68 11.92 2.48
N ILE A 144 16.24 12.84 3.34
CA ILE A 144 17.02 14.01 3.76
C ILE A 144 17.76 13.81 5.08
N GLU A 145 17.62 12.63 5.72
CA GLU A 145 18.31 12.35 6.98
C GLU A 145 19.83 12.46 6.88
N ALA A 146 20.40 12.13 5.70
CA ALA A 146 21.81 12.31 5.46
C ALA A 146 22.23 13.78 5.44
N PHE A 147 21.41 14.66 4.89
CA PHE A 147 21.63 16.09 4.86
C PHE A 147 21.47 16.72 6.25
N GLU A 148 20.43 16.35 7.01
CA GLU A 148 20.21 16.84 8.37
C GLU A 148 21.37 16.45 9.30
N ARG A 149 21.86 15.22 9.23
CA ARG A 149 23.05 14.80 9.98
C ARG A 149 24.30 15.59 9.60
N SER A 150 24.46 15.92 8.34
CA SER A 150 25.59 16.76 7.88
C SER A 150 25.48 18.20 8.37
N GLU A 151 24.26 18.76 8.35
CA GLU A 151 23.99 20.12 8.87
C GLU A 151 24.20 20.19 10.39
N GLU A 152 23.75 19.18 11.14
CA GLU A 152 23.95 19.10 12.59
C GLU A 152 25.44 18.99 12.94
N ALA A 153 26.21 18.19 12.20
CA ALA A 153 27.65 18.08 12.38
C ALA A 153 28.37 19.42 12.10
N LEU A 154 27.94 20.18 11.09
CA LEU A 154 28.50 21.50 10.78
C LEU A 154 28.15 22.57 11.82
N ARG A 155 27.00 22.47 12.50
CA ARG A 155 26.61 23.41 13.58
C ARG A 155 27.36 23.17 14.89
N GLN A 156 27.99 22.00 15.04
CA GLN A 156 28.76 21.64 16.24
C GLN A 156 30.27 21.95 16.11
N LEU A 157 30.69 22.45 14.95
CA LEU A 157 32.03 22.97 14.71
C LEU A 157 32.09 24.50 14.99
#